data_d03d7027d8dac01d5386cafcc69e2faa
#
_entry.id   d03d7027d8dac01d5386cafcc69e2faa
#
_cell.length_a   1.000
_cell.length_b   1.000
_cell.length_c   1.000
_cell.angle_alpha   90.00
_cell.angle_beta   90.00
_cell.angle_gamma   90.00
#
_symmetry.space_group_name_H-M   'P 1'
#
loop_
_entity.id
_entity.type
_entity.pdbx_description
1 polymer ?
#
loop_
_entity_poly.entity_id
_entity_poly.type
_entity_poly.pdbx_seq_one_letter_code
_entity_poly.pdbx_strand_id
1 'polypeptide(L)'
;MIDSILLVATRITTFAQQQPLTNASGFFFARDDQLFLVSSRHVLVDKPSHHLPDRIEIELHVDPDNLAEARNFSIPLYHGGRSLWRQGRDSAGDIDVAVIEIERSAL
;
A
#
# COMPACT_ATOMS: atom_id res chain seq x y z
N MET A 1 -14.10 -7.33 16.11
CA MET A 1 -12.75 -7.70 16.54
C MET A 1 -11.73 -6.96 15.69
N ILE A 2 -10.75 -6.38 16.33
CA ILE A 2 -9.70 -5.69 15.61
C ILE A 2 -8.63 -6.70 15.19
N ASP A 3 -8.37 -6.76 13.91
CA ASP A 3 -7.26 -7.57 13.40
C ASP A 3 -5.93 -6.99 13.86
N SER A 4 -5.02 -7.83 14.31
CA SER A 4 -3.68 -7.39 14.68
C SER A 4 -2.95 -6.73 13.49
N ILE A 5 -3.30 -7.10 12.28
CA ILE A 5 -2.78 -6.48 11.05
C ILE A 5 -2.99 -4.97 11.03
N LEU A 6 -4.11 -4.51 11.58
CA LEU A 6 -4.49 -3.09 11.52
C LEU A 6 -3.59 -2.18 12.34
N LEU A 7 -2.81 -2.78 13.24
CA LEU A 7 -1.95 -2.01 14.15
C LEU A 7 -0.49 -2.06 13.71
N VAL A 8 -0.16 -2.74 12.63
CA VAL A 8 1.22 -2.98 12.22
C VAL A 8 1.56 -2.15 10.98
N ALA A 9 2.66 -1.42 11.06
CA ALA A 9 3.23 -0.81 9.88
C ALA A 9 3.79 -1.91 8.98
N THR A 10 3.69 -1.73 7.68
CA THR A 10 4.19 -2.69 6.72
C THR A 10 5.29 -2.09 5.87
N ARG A 11 6.19 -2.93 5.41
CA ARG A 11 7.17 -2.54 4.39
C ARG A 11 6.50 -2.62 3.03
N ILE A 12 6.73 -1.60 2.22
CA ILE A 12 6.24 -1.52 0.86
C ILE A 12 7.44 -1.52 -0.07
N THR A 13 7.46 -2.41 -1.05
CA THR A 13 8.44 -2.37 -2.13
C THR A 13 7.71 -2.03 -3.41
N THR A 14 8.18 -1.02 -4.14
CA THR A 14 7.57 -0.62 -5.40
C THR A 14 8.27 -1.28 -6.56
N PHE A 15 7.51 -1.58 -7.62
CA PHE A 15 8.01 -2.27 -8.81
C PHE A 15 7.52 -1.59 -10.07
N ALA A 16 8.39 -1.56 -11.07
CA ALA A 16 7.98 -1.25 -12.43
C ALA A 16 8.32 -2.45 -13.29
N GLN A 17 7.30 -3.10 -13.86
CA GLN A 17 7.39 -4.34 -14.65
C GLN A 17 8.08 -5.42 -13.81
N GLN A 18 8.72 -5.82 -13.30
CA GLN A 18 9.33 -6.81 -12.41
C GLN A 18 10.62 -6.31 -11.77
N GLN A 19 10.91 -5.03 -11.99
CA GLN A 19 12.09 -4.40 -11.45
C GLN A 19 11.76 -3.72 -10.14
N PRO A 20 12.39 -4.09 -9.02
CA PRO A 20 12.18 -3.35 -7.77
C PRO A 20 12.79 -1.94 -7.88
N LEU A 21 12.05 -0.95 -7.38
CA LEU A 21 12.44 0.44 -7.46
C LEU A 21 12.86 1.01 -6.11
N THR A 22 11.95 0.98 -5.13
CA THR A 22 12.19 1.60 -3.83
C THR A 22 11.53 0.80 -2.72
N ASN A 23 11.97 1.08 -1.50
CA ASN A 23 11.33 0.59 -0.28
C ASN A 23 10.74 1.77 0.47
N ALA A 24 9.61 1.54 1.12
CA ALA A 24 8.92 2.55 1.89
C ALA A 24 8.14 1.88 3.02
N SER A 25 7.42 2.68 3.77
CA SER A 25 6.55 2.20 4.84
C SER A 25 5.13 2.67 4.62
N GLY A 26 4.19 1.91 5.12
CA GLY A 26 2.81 2.27 5.16
C GLY A 26 2.15 1.70 6.39
N PHE A 27 0.89 2.01 6.59
CA PHE A 27 0.13 1.44 7.69
C PHE A 27 -1.27 1.08 7.22
N PHE A 28 -1.90 0.18 7.96
CA PHE A 28 -3.24 -0.23 7.66
C PHE A 28 -4.25 0.59 8.43
N PHE A 29 -5.36 0.86 7.79
CA PHE A 29 -6.48 1.56 8.37
C PHE A 29 -7.76 0.82 8.01
N ALA A 30 -8.58 0.53 9.01
CA ALA A 30 -9.86 -0.12 8.79
C ALA A 30 -11.00 0.83 9.11
N ARG A 31 -12.02 0.79 8.27
CA ARG A 31 -13.26 1.52 8.51
C ARG A 31 -14.41 0.65 8.04
N ASP A 32 -15.33 0.36 8.96
CA ASP A 32 -16.41 -0.60 8.71
C ASP A 32 -15.79 -1.94 8.32
N ASP A 33 -16.18 -2.52 7.20
CA ASP A 33 -15.62 -3.79 6.74
C ASP A 33 -14.51 -3.61 5.71
N GLN A 34 -14.04 -2.38 5.52
CA GLN A 34 -13.03 -2.07 4.52
C GLN A 34 -11.66 -1.93 5.16
N LEU A 35 -10.65 -2.40 4.46
CA LEU A 35 -9.25 -2.31 4.86
C LEU A 35 -8.50 -1.49 3.83
N PHE A 36 -7.72 -0.52 4.31
CA PHE A 36 -6.95 0.36 3.45
C PHE A 36 -5.48 0.33 3.84
N LEU A 37 -4.63 0.44 2.85
CA LEU A 37 -3.21 0.70 3.04
C LEU A 37 -2.97 2.19 2.77
N VAL A 38 -2.28 2.85 3.69
CA VAL A 38 -1.99 4.27 3.62
C VAL A 38 -0.50 4.48 3.59
N SER A 39 -0.03 5.30 2.65
CA SER A 39 1.37 5.67 2.51
C SER A 39 1.47 7.06 1.92
N SER A 40 2.67 7.54 1.68
CA SER A 40 2.88 8.82 1.01
C SER A 40 2.63 8.69 -0.49
N ARG A 41 2.04 9.71 -1.08
CA ARG A 41 1.75 9.70 -2.52
C ARG A 41 3.01 9.55 -3.35
N HIS A 42 4.10 10.22 -2.96
CA HIS A 42 5.33 10.16 -3.75
C HIS A 42 5.95 8.77 -3.78
N VAL A 43 5.54 7.87 -2.90
CA VAL A 43 5.94 6.46 -2.94
C VAL A 43 5.31 5.77 -4.15
N LEU A 44 4.05 6.12 -4.48
CA LEU A 44 3.32 5.48 -5.56
C LEU A 44 3.52 6.18 -6.91
N VAL A 45 3.81 7.47 -6.90
CA VAL A 45 4.10 8.21 -8.14
C VAL A 45 4.87 9.48 -7.81
N ASP A 46 5.95 9.71 -8.54
CA ASP A 46 6.71 10.96 -8.47
C ASP A 46 7.26 11.27 -9.86
N LYS A 47 6.50 12.03 -10.63
CA LYS A 47 6.86 12.34 -12.02
C LYS A 47 8.18 13.08 -12.16
N PRO A 48 8.49 14.08 -11.32
CA PRO A 48 9.76 14.79 -11.43
C PRO A 48 10.98 13.88 -11.34
N SER A 49 10.92 12.81 -10.56
CA SER A 49 12.02 11.86 -10.43
C SER A 49 11.88 10.64 -11.34
N HIS A 50 10.87 10.63 -12.22
CA HIS A 50 10.54 9.50 -13.09
C HIS A 50 10.21 8.22 -12.32
N HIS A 51 9.73 8.35 -11.09
CA HIS A 51 9.31 7.22 -10.27
C HIS A 51 7.87 6.88 -10.60
N LEU A 52 7.67 5.85 -11.42
CA LEU A 52 6.36 5.47 -11.94
C LEU A 52 6.13 3.97 -11.77
N PRO A 53 6.00 3.49 -10.53
CA PRO A 53 5.75 2.07 -10.31
C PRO A 53 4.37 1.66 -10.81
N ASP A 54 4.25 0.40 -11.21
CA ASP A 54 2.97 -0.16 -11.66
C ASP A 54 2.33 -1.06 -10.62
N ARG A 55 3.09 -1.54 -9.64
CA ARG A 55 2.59 -2.35 -8.53
C ARG A 55 3.46 -2.18 -7.31
N ILE A 56 2.92 -2.62 -6.19
CA ILE A 56 3.67 -2.70 -4.94
C ILE A 56 3.57 -4.13 -4.40
N GLU A 57 4.55 -4.50 -3.57
CA GLU A 57 4.46 -5.68 -2.73
C GLU A 57 4.53 -5.23 -1.29
N ILE A 58 3.66 -5.82 -0.47
CA ILE A 58 3.65 -5.56 0.96
C ILE A 58 4.03 -6.84 1.70
N GLU A 59 4.70 -6.67 2.83
CA GLU A 59 5.09 -7.78 3.68
C GLU A 59 4.21 -7.77 4.91
N LEU A 60 3.52 -8.89 5.14
CA LEU A 60 2.63 -9.07 6.27
C LEU A 60 3.09 -10.22 7.14
N HIS A 61 3.07 -10.02 8.44
CA HIS A 61 3.22 -11.10 9.41
C HIS A 61 1.83 -11.64 9.71
N VAL A 62 1.55 -12.83 9.18
CA VAL A 62 0.19 -13.40 9.24
C VAL A 62 -0.06 -14.21 10.50
N ASP A 63 0.99 -14.53 11.25
CA ASP A 63 0.89 -15.25 12.51
C ASP A 63 1.51 -14.41 13.62
N PRO A 64 0.70 -13.85 14.55
CA PRO A 64 1.25 -13.02 15.61
C PRO A 64 2.14 -13.79 16.59
N ASP A 65 2.00 -15.11 16.67
CA ASP A 65 2.83 -15.94 17.53
C ASP A 65 4.13 -16.36 16.86
N ASN A 66 4.24 -16.19 15.56
CA ASN A 66 5.45 -16.53 14.81
C ASN A 66 5.84 -15.35 13.91
N LEU A 67 6.62 -14.44 14.47
CA LEU A 67 7.04 -13.23 13.75
C LEU A 67 7.99 -13.52 12.60
N ALA A 68 8.56 -14.72 12.54
CA ALA A 68 9.42 -15.11 11.42
C ALA A 68 8.61 -15.48 10.17
N GLU A 69 7.31 -15.76 10.33
CA GLU A 69 6.47 -16.10 9.21
C GLU A 69 5.88 -14.82 8.61
N ALA A 70 6.36 -14.50 7.43
CA ALA A 70 5.88 -13.33 6.69
C ALA A 70 5.47 -13.76 5.30
N ARG A 71 4.48 -13.06 4.75
CA ARG A 71 4.04 -13.27 3.37
C ARG A 71 4.05 -11.97 2.61
N ASN A 72 4.43 -12.04 1.34
CA ASN A 72 4.40 -10.91 0.45
C ASN A 72 3.15 -10.97 -0.41
N PHE A 73 2.46 -9.84 -0.51
CA PHE A 73 1.28 -9.69 -1.34
C PHE A 73 1.54 -8.65 -2.40
N SER A 74 1.24 -8.99 -3.65
CA SER A 74 1.41 -8.08 -4.77
C SER A 74 0.09 -7.35 -5.03
N ILE A 75 0.16 -6.03 -5.13
CA ILE A 75 -1.01 -5.19 -5.32
C ILE A 75 -0.77 -4.32 -6.55
N PRO A 76 -1.60 -4.43 -7.60
CA PRO A 76 -1.47 -3.56 -8.75
C PRO A 76 -1.91 -2.15 -8.39
N LEU A 77 -1.26 -1.15 -8.98
CA LEU A 77 -1.62 0.25 -8.77
C LEU A 77 -2.58 0.75 -9.85
N TYR A 78 -2.66 0.05 -10.98
CA TYR A 78 -3.51 0.44 -12.09
C TYR A 78 -4.17 -0.78 -12.72
N HIS A 79 -5.35 -0.57 -13.27
CA HIS A 79 -6.07 -1.59 -14.01
C HIS A 79 -6.82 -0.93 -15.16
N GLY A 80 -6.53 -1.38 -16.39
CA GLY A 80 -7.19 -0.81 -17.56
C GLY A 80 -6.99 0.69 -17.71
N GLY A 81 -5.81 1.19 -17.32
CA GLY A 81 -5.50 2.61 -17.37
C GLY A 81 -6.08 3.43 -16.21
N ARG A 82 -6.74 2.79 -15.27
CA ARG A 82 -7.33 3.46 -14.12
C ARG A 82 -6.49 3.25 -12.87
N SER A 83 -6.34 4.30 -12.08
CA SER A 83 -5.69 4.22 -10.78
C SER A 83 -6.55 3.43 -9.81
N LEU A 84 -5.93 2.49 -9.10
CA LEU A 84 -6.58 1.72 -8.03
C LEU A 84 -6.32 2.33 -6.66
N TRP A 85 -5.53 3.39 -6.60
CA TRP A 85 -5.26 4.13 -5.37
C TRP A 85 -5.83 5.54 -5.48
N ARG A 86 -6.01 6.20 -4.35
CA ARG A 86 -6.59 7.53 -4.28
C ARG A 86 -5.66 8.52 -3.62
N GLN A 87 -5.66 9.72 -4.13
CA GLN A 87 -4.93 10.87 -3.60
C GLN A 87 -5.69 11.46 -2.41
N GLY A 88 -4.96 11.71 -1.31
CA GLY A 88 -5.53 12.44 -0.19
C GLY A 88 -5.70 13.92 -0.51
N ARG A 89 -6.73 14.52 0.07
CA ARG A 89 -7.03 15.94 -0.10
C ARG A 89 -7.53 16.54 1.21
N ASP A 90 -7.24 17.82 1.38
CA ASP A 90 -7.82 18.62 2.46
C ASP A 90 -8.32 19.95 1.90
N SER A 91 -8.67 20.90 2.77
CA SER A 91 -9.21 22.18 2.34
C SER A 91 -8.20 23.03 1.55
N ALA A 92 -6.91 22.73 1.67
CA ALA A 92 -5.86 23.46 0.95
C ALA A 92 -5.50 22.80 -0.39
N GLY A 93 -6.03 21.61 -0.68
CA GLY A 93 -5.78 20.90 -1.94
C GLY A 93 -5.23 19.50 -1.69
N ASP A 94 -4.41 19.03 -2.64
CA ASP A 94 -3.83 17.69 -2.55
C ASP A 94 -2.76 17.64 -1.47
N ILE A 95 -2.75 16.54 -0.72
CA ILE A 95 -1.73 16.27 0.29
C ILE A 95 -0.95 15.02 -0.13
N ASP A 96 0.26 14.86 0.42
CA ASP A 96 1.14 13.75 0.07
C ASP A 96 0.74 12.46 0.79
N VAL A 97 -0.51 12.06 0.58
CA VAL A 97 -1.08 10.83 1.13
C VAL A 97 -1.75 10.06 0.01
N ALA A 98 -1.50 8.77 -0.03
CA ALA A 98 -2.16 7.85 -0.96
C ALA A 98 -2.81 6.72 -0.17
N VAL A 99 -3.98 6.30 -0.63
CA VAL A 99 -4.76 5.25 0.00
C VAL A 99 -5.15 4.24 -1.06
N ILE A 100 -4.95 2.96 -0.75
CA ILE A 100 -5.40 1.88 -1.63
C ILE A 100 -6.23 0.89 -0.82
N GLU A 101 -7.39 0.52 -1.33
CA GLU A 101 -8.25 -0.47 -0.69
C GLU A 101 -7.69 -1.87 -0.91
N ILE A 102 -7.65 -2.65 0.16
CA ILE A 102 -7.14 -4.02 0.13
C ILE A 102 -8.32 -4.97 0.27
N GLU A 103 -8.39 -5.92 -0.66
CA GLU A 103 -9.38 -7.00 -0.58
C GLU A 103 -8.99 -7.93 0.55
N ARG A 104 -9.79 -7.97 1.62
CA ARG A 104 -9.50 -8.84 2.76
C ARG A 104 -9.45 -10.31 2.38
N SER A 105 -10.26 -10.70 1.41
CA SER A 105 -10.29 -12.09 0.95
C SER A 105 -8.99 -12.50 0.26
N ALA A 106 -8.17 -11.55 -0.17
CA ALA A 106 -6.88 -11.84 -0.79
C ALA A 106 -5.78 -12.06 0.25
N LEU A 107 -6.03 -11.74 1.51
CA LEU A 107 -5.07 -11.92 2.61
C LEU A 107 -5.29 -13.30 3.34
#